data_7ec2de1abcddac7f01bbc8d4c4927878
#
_entry.id   7ec2de1abcddac7f01bbc8d4c4927878
#
_cell.length_a   1.000
_cell.length_b   1.000
_cell.length_c   1.000
_cell.angle_alpha   90.00
_cell.angle_beta   90.00
_cell.angle_gamma   90.00
#
_symmetry.space_group_name_H-M   'P 1'
#
loop_
_entity.id
_entity.type
_entity.pdbx_description
1 polymer ?
#
loop_
_entity_poly.entity_id
_entity_poly.type
_entity_poly.pdbx_seq_one_letter_code
_entity_poly.pdbx_strand_id
1 'polypeptide(L)'
;MTTETRKSSSTPAGRGGRIFRDTPLSFVDGGLVSMIEHQRAGLASGVVGVISRKLDLSVDALLSTLKLPRSTVKARQASGKNLSDQEAERMVRAARIFKRATEVLEDEEDARNWLKHPLRALGGEPPLSFLDTDAGYDMVEDELKRIEYGIVA
;
A
#
# COMPACT_ATOMS: atom_id res chain seq x y z
N MET A 1 2.98 -58.98 6.53
CA MET A 1 3.04 -57.75 7.33
C MET A 1 3.06 -56.58 6.38
N THR A 2 1.93 -56.00 6.15
CA THR A 2 1.74 -54.86 5.25
C THR A 2 1.59 -53.61 6.09
N THR A 3 2.55 -52.72 6.02
CA THR A 3 2.44 -51.39 6.59
C THR A 3 1.73 -50.49 5.61
N GLU A 4 0.52 -50.16 5.93
CA GLU A 4 -0.33 -49.28 5.19
C GLU A 4 0.13 -47.84 5.46
N THR A 5 0.71 -47.19 4.46
CA THR A 5 1.06 -45.77 4.53
C THR A 5 -0.18 -44.96 4.25
N ARG A 6 -0.76 -44.40 5.27
CA ARG A 6 -1.88 -43.50 5.17
C ARG A 6 -1.39 -42.14 4.58
N LYS A 7 -1.68 -41.91 3.32
CA LYS A 7 -1.59 -40.58 2.74
C LYS A 7 -2.69 -39.68 3.32
N SER A 8 -2.33 -38.80 4.20
CA SER A 8 -3.20 -37.74 4.62
C SER A 8 -3.23 -36.69 3.50
N SER A 9 -4.30 -36.64 2.75
CA SER A 9 -4.59 -35.54 1.84
C SER A 9 -5.02 -34.34 2.66
N SER A 10 -4.09 -33.47 2.99
CA SER A 10 -4.43 -32.18 3.54
C SER A 10 -4.84 -31.26 2.39
N THR A 11 -6.12 -31.02 2.27
CA THR A 11 -6.67 -29.98 1.40
C THR A 11 -6.21 -28.63 1.96
N PRO A 12 -5.52 -27.78 1.21
CA PRO A 12 -5.17 -26.46 1.70
C PRO A 12 -6.40 -25.58 1.66
N ALA A 13 -7.01 -25.39 2.81
CA ALA A 13 -8.05 -24.41 3.00
C ALA A 13 -7.46 -23.00 2.96
N GLY A 14 -7.98 -22.14 2.08
CA GLY A 14 -7.91 -20.69 2.20
C GLY A 14 -6.55 -20.06 1.96
N ARG A 15 -6.02 -20.11 0.76
CA ARG A 15 -4.77 -19.44 0.40
C ARG A 15 -4.85 -17.91 0.26
N GLY A 16 -6.03 -17.31 0.32
CA GLY A 16 -6.19 -15.87 0.12
C GLY A 16 -5.75 -15.00 1.31
N GLY A 17 -5.82 -15.51 2.53
CA GLY A 17 -5.60 -14.69 3.74
C GLY A 17 -4.17 -14.66 4.27
N ARG A 18 -3.31 -15.61 3.89
CA ARG A 18 -1.95 -15.72 4.46
C ARG A 18 -0.91 -14.92 3.71
N ILE A 19 -1.05 -14.79 2.41
CA ILE A 19 -0.07 -14.10 1.55
C ILE A 19 0.12 -12.64 1.98
N PHE A 20 -0.95 -12.00 2.45
CA PHE A 20 -0.92 -10.59 2.84
C PHE A 20 -0.54 -10.35 4.30
N ARG A 21 -0.48 -11.39 5.15
CA ARG A 21 -0.03 -11.26 6.53
C ARG A 21 1.48 -11.30 6.67
N ASP A 22 2.15 -12.10 5.85
CA ASP A 22 3.56 -12.42 6.02
C ASP A 22 4.49 -11.57 5.11
N THR A 23 3.97 -11.01 4.03
CA THR A 23 4.74 -10.16 3.09
C THR A 23 3.92 -8.98 2.60
N PRO A 24 3.71 -8.00 3.45
CA PRO A 24 2.71 -6.95 3.26
C PRO A 24 2.90 -6.03 2.07
N LEU A 25 4.10 -5.87 1.59
CA LEU A 25 4.42 -5.06 0.41
C LEU A 25 5.09 -5.86 -0.70
N SER A 26 5.03 -7.19 -0.61
CA SER A 26 5.64 -8.06 -1.64
C SER A 26 5.09 -7.79 -3.05
N PHE A 27 3.85 -7.39 -3.16
CA PHE A 27 3.28 -7.00 -4.44
C PHE A 27 3.91 -5.73 -5.03
N VAL A 28 4.43 -4.84 -4.19
CA VAL A 28 5.17 -3.65 -4.64
C VAL A 28 6.60 -4.03 -5.01
N ASP A 29 7.23 -4.88 -4.21
CA ASP A 29 8.60 -5.33 -4.44
C ASP A 29 8.73 -6.20 -5.69
N GLY A 30 7.67 -6.93 -6.06
CA GLY A 30 7.58 -7.71 -7.27
C GLY A 30 7.50 -6.89 -8.57
N GLY A 31 7.48 -5.57 -8.47
CA GLY A 31 7.43 -4.67 -9.60
C GLY A 31 6.02 -4.45 -10.15
N LEU A 32 5.95 -3.69 -11.25
CA LEU A 32 4.68 -3.23 -11.83
C LEU A 32 3.75 -4.37 -12.25
N VAL A 33 4.30 -5.44 -12.82
CA VAL A 33 3.50 -6.61 -13.25
C VAL A 33 2.83 -7.27 -12.04
N SER A 34 3.58 -7.48 -10.97
CA SER A 34 3.06 -8.06 -9.74
C SER A 34 1.95 -7.20 -9.13
N MET A 35 2.11 -5.89 -9.13
CA MET A 35 1.06 -4.97 -8.67
C MET A 35 -0.22 -5.10 -9.48
N ILE A 36 -0.10 -5.15 -10.80
CA ILE A 36 -1.25 -5.31 -11.71
C ILE A 36 -1.97 -6.63 -11.46
N GLU A 37 -1.22 -7.71 -11.30
CA GLU A 37 -1.78 -9.04 -11.03
C GLU A 37 -2.56 -9.07 -9.70
N HIS A 38 -1.99 -8.52 -8.64
CA HIS A 38 -2.66 -8.41 -7.35
C HIS A 38 -3.90 -7.52 -7.41
N GLN A 39 -3.83 -6.43 -8.14
CA GLN A 39 -4.97 -5.53 -8.33
C GLN A 39 -6.12 -6.22 -9.09
N ARG A 40 -5.80 -7.00 -10.11
CA ARG A 40 -6.80 -7.77 -10.89
C ARG A 40 -7.40 -8.94 -10.09
N ALA A 41 -6.60 -9.60 -9.28
CA ALA A 41 -7.05 -10.70 -8.42
C ALA A 41 -7.89 -10.23 -7.22
N GLY A 42 -7.87 -8.94 -6.92
CA GLY A 42 -8.48 -8.34 -5.74
C GLY A 42 -7.50 -8.20 -4.58
N LEU A 43 -7.42 -7.01 -4.03
CA LEU A 43 -6.55 -6.70 -2.90
C LEU A 43 -7.27 -6.93 -1.58
N ALA A 44 -6.71 -7.78 -0.72
CA ALA A 44 -7.30 -8.05 0.58
C ALA A 44 -7.31 -6.80 1.47
N SER A 45 -8.41 -6.57 2.18
CA SER A 45 -8.58 -5.40 3.05
C SER A 45 -7.56 -5.32 4.20
N GLY A 46 -6.93 -6.43 4.57
CA GLY A 46 -5.84 -6.46 5.54
C GLY A 46 -4.62 -5.62 5.15
N VAL A 47 -4.45 -5.30 3.87
CA VAL A 47 -3.38 -4.42 3.39
C VAL A 47 -3.46 -3.02 3.99
N VAL A 48 -4.64 -2.55 4.33
CA VAL A 48 -4.85 -1.22 4.96
C VAL A 48 -4.06 -1.11 6.26
N GLY A 49 -4.17 -2.12 7.13
CA GLY A 49 -3.42 -2.15 8.39
C GLY A 49 -1.90 -2.19 8.19
N VAL A 50 -1.45 -2.87 7.16
CA VAL A 50 -0.05 -2.96 6.82
C VAL A 50 0.50 -1.60 6.35
N ILE A 51 -0.17 -0.95 5.42
CA ILE A 51 0.24 0.35 4.91
C ILE A 51 0.17 1.41 6.01
N SER A 52 -0.84 1.36 6.87
CA SER A 52 -0.96 2.27 8.01
C SER A 52 0.26 2.16 8.95
N ARG A 53 0.70 0.95 9.25
CA ARG A 53 1.92 0.73 10.06
C ARG A 53 3.18 1.21 9.35
N LYS A 54 3.32 0.94 8.06
CA LYS A 54 4.47 1.38 7.26
C LYS A 54 4.60 2.90 7.23
N LEU A 55 3.48 3.60 7.15
CA LEU A 55 3.45 5.06 7.13
C LEU A 55 3.40 5.69 8.54
N ASP A 56 3.35 4.87 9.57
CA ASP A 56 3.17 5.33 10.95
C ASP A 56 1.94 6.24 11.10
N LEU A 57 0.82 5.74 10.59
CA LEU A 57 -0.49 6.39 10.67
C LEU A 57 -1.50 5.42 11.28
N SER A 58 -2.51 5.94 11.97
CA SER A 58 -3.69 5.14 12.29
C SER A 58 -4.45 4.78 11.02
N VAL A 59 -5.22 3.70 11.05
CA VAL A 59 -6.09 3.33 9.91
C VAL A 59 -7.04 4.48 9.56
N ASP A 60 -7.63 5.12 10.56
CA ASP A 60 -8.53 6.26 10.34
C ASP A 60 -7.83 7.44 9.67
N ALA A 61 -6.61 7.77 10.10
CA ALA A 61 -5.82 8.84 9.49
C ALA A 61 -5.45 8.51 8.05
N LEU A 62 -5.05 7.27 7.77
CA LEU A 62 -4.72 6.83 6.41
C LEU A 62 -5.94 6.93 5.49
N LEU A 63 -7.07 6.39 5.91
CA LEU A 63 -8.30 6.42 5.11
C LEU A 63 -8.80 7.84 4.86
N SER A 64 -8.72 8.69 5.89
CA SER A 64 -9.08 10.11 5.76
C SER A 64 -8.17 10.84 4.78
N THR A 65 -6.86 10.62 4.88
CA THR A 65 -5.86 11.24 3.99
C THR A 65 -6.05 10.81 2.54
N LEU A 66 -6.36 9.53 2.31
CA LEU A 66 -6.63 8.99 0.97
C LEU A 66 -8.07 9.24 0.50
N LYS A 67 -8.88 9.93 1.31
CA LYS A 67 -10.29 10.25 1.01
C LYS A 67 -11.12 9.00 0.72
N LEU A 68 -10.92 7.96 1.52
CA LEU A 68 -11.66 6.71 1.43
C LEU A 68 -12.77 6.63 2.49
N PRO A 69 -13.90 5.94 2.20
CA PRO A 69 -15.00 5.81 3.16
C PRO A 69 -14.61 4.90 4.33
N ARG A 70 -14.35 5.48 5.49
CA ARG A 70 -13.82 4.78 6.67
C ARG A 70 -14.69 3.60 7.12
N SER A 71 -15.97 3.82 7.27
CA SER A 71 -16.89 2.76 7.74
C SER A 71 -16.98 1.59 6.77
N THR A 72 -17.02 1.86 5.47
CA THR A 72 -17.06 0.83 4.43
C THR A 72 -15.77 0.00 4.41
N VAL A 73 -14.61 0.64 4.45
CA VAL A 73 -13.32 -0.06 4.45
C VAL A 73 -13.15 -0.87 5.73
N LYS A 74 -13.50 -0.31 6.89
CA LYS A 74 -13.43 -1.02 8.17
C LYS A 74 -14.37 -2.23 8.21
N ALA A 75 -15.56 -2.14 7.63
CA ALA A 75 -16.48 -3.26 7.51
C ALA A 75 -15.89 -4.39 6.64
N ARG A 76 -15.18 -4.05 5.55
CA ARG A 76 -14.47 -5.04 4.73
C ARG A 76 -13.34 -5.72 5.51
N GLN A 77 -12.58 -4.96 6.29
CA GLN A 77 -11.54 -5.51 7.16
C GLN A 77 -12.12 -6.49 8.18
N ALA A 78 -13.22 -6.12 8.83
CA ALA A 78 -13.88 -6.96 9.83
C ALA A 78 -14.42 -8.26 9.24
N SER A 79 -14.91 -8.24 8.00
CA SER A 79 -15.48 -9.40 7.31
C SER A 79 -14.46 -10.17 6.43
N GLY A 80 -13.22 -9.72 6.38
CA GLY A 80 -12.17 -10.33 5.55
C GLY A 80 -12.40 -10.25 4.05
N LYS A 81 -13.19 -9.27 3.60
CA LYS A 81 -13.46 -9.05 2.17
C LYS A 81 -12.34 -8.26 1.50
N ASN A 82 -12.28 -8.38 0.17
CA ASN A 82 -11.37 -7.57 -0.64
C ASN A 82 -11.83 -6.10 -0.69
N LEU A 83 -10.88 -5.22 -0.93
CA LEU A 83 -11.15 -3.81 -1.22
C LEU A 83 -11.86 -3.67 -2.57
N SER A 84 -12.63 -2.61 -2.75
CA SER A 84 -13.12 -2.20 -4.07
C SER A 84 -11.94 -1.78 -4.95
N ASP A 85 -12.16 -1.70 -6.26
CA ASP A 85 -11.13 -1.29 -7.21
C ASP A 85 -10.55 0.11 -6.86
N GLN A 86 -11.40 1.05 -6.53
CA GLN A 86 -11.00 2.40 -6.14
C GLN A 86 -10.20 2.41 -4.83
N GLU A 87 -10.64 1.65 -3.84
CA GLU A 87 -9.91 1.52 -2.57
C GLU A 87 -8.54 0.86 -2.78
N ALA A 88 -8.50 -0.19 -3.60
CA ALA A 88 -7.27 -0.89 -3.95
C ALA A 88 -6.28 0.02 -4.70
N GLU A 89 -6.74 0.80 -5.67
CA GLU A 89 -5.91 1.74 -6.40
C GLU A 89 -5.22 2.74 -5.48
N ARG A 90 -5.93 3.31 -4.53
CA ARG A 90 -5.36 4.27 -3.58
C ARG A 90 -4.36 3.63 -2.63
N MET A 91 -4.59 2.39 -2.20
CA MET A 91 -3.62 1.63 -1.40
C MET A 91 -2.37 1.30 -2.20
N VAL A 92 -2.50 0.92 -3.46
CA VAL A 92 -1.36 0.67 -4.36
C VAL A 92 -0.54 1.95 -4.56
N ARG A 93 -1.19 3.09 -4.80
CA ARG A 93 -0.49 4.38 -4.92
C ARG A 93 0.30 4.71 -3.66
N ALA A 94 -0.29 4.55 -2.49
CA ALA A 94 0.38 4.79 -1.21
C ALA A 94 1.61 3.89 -1.03
N ALA A 95 1.49 2.60 -1.34
CA ALA A 95 2.60 1.66 -1.27
C ALA A 95 3.71 1.99 -2.27
N ARG A 96 3.36 2.31 -3.51
CA ARG A 96 4.32 2.69 -4.56
C ARG A 96 5.08 3.95 -4.20
N ILE A 97 4.39 4.99 -3.74
CA ILE A 97 5.05 6.25 -3.42
C ILE A 97 5.94 6.12 -2.18
N PHE A 98 5.55 5.31 -1.19
CA PHE A 98 6.39 5.01 -0.04
C PHE A 98 7.69 4.32 -0.47
N LYS A 99 7.59 3.31 -1.33
CA LYS A 99 8.77 2.63 -1.89
C LYS A 99 9.66 3.62 -2.64
N ARG A 100 9.08 4.43 -3.51
CA ARG A 100 9.81 5.43 -4.30
C ARG A 100 10.49 6.47 -3.41
N ALA A 101 9.80 6.98 -2.40
CA ALA A 101 10.36 7.93 -1.44
C ALA A 101 11.51 7.30 -0.64
N THR A 102 11.38 6.04 -0.24
CA THR A 102 12.45 5.31 0.44
C THR A 102 13.69 5.15 -0.42
N GLU A 103 13.53 4.87 -1.71
CA GLU A 103 14.64 4.79 -2.65
C GLU A 103 15.35 6.14 -2.83
N VAL A 104 14.59 7.21 -2.99
CA VAL A 104 15.13 8.56 -3.21
C VAL A 104 15.80 9.13 -1.96
N LEU A 105 15.20 8.94 -0.79
CA LEU A 105 15.70 9.47 0.47
C LEU A 105 16.64 8.50 1.20
N GLU A 106 16.75 7.26 0.71
CA GLU A 106 17.61 6.20 1.24
C GLU A 106 17.33 5.79 2.68
N ASP A 107 16.15 6.12 3.20
CA ASP A 107 15.71 5.80 4.56
C ASP A 107 14.19 5.76 4.67
N GLU A 108 13.64 4.73 5.33
CA GLU A 108 12.19 4.58 5.49
C GLU A 108 11.59 5.64 6.42
N GLU A 109 12.29 6.02 7.47
CA GLU A 109 11.81 7.03 8.41
C GLU A 109 11.74 8.41 7.74
N ASP A 110 12.78 8.78 7.01
CA ASP A 110 12.80 10.02 6.22
C ASP A 110 11.68 10.02 5.17
N ALA A 111 11.44 8.89 4.52
CA ALA A 111 10.35 8.73 3.56
C ALA A 111 8.98 8.95 4.21
N ARG A 112 8.73 8.33 5.36
CA ARG A 112 7.48 8.52 6.12
C ARG A 112 7.28 9.98 6.50
N ASN A 113 8.31 10.60 7.04
CA ASN A 113 8.25 11.99 7.48
C ASN A 113 7.99 12.93 6.30
N TRP A 114 8.70 12.73 5.19
CA TRP A 114 8.52 13.53 3.99
C TRP A 114 7.09 13.42 3.44
N LEU A 115 6.55 12.22 3.37
CA LEU A 115 5.19 11.97 2.86
C LEU A 115 4.08 12.60 3.71
N LYS A 116 4.32 12.76 5.00
CA LYS A 116 3.36 13.31 5.97
C LYS A 116 3.57 14.81 6.23
N HIS A 117 4.65 15.39 5.76
CA HIS A 117 4.97 16.77 6.04
C HIS A 117 4.44 17.71 4.96
N PRO A 118 3.82 18.85 5.33
CA PRO A 118 3.38 19.85 4.36
C PRO A 118 4.55 20.37 3.53
N LEU A 119 4.38 20.39 2.20
CA LEU A 119 5.39 20.89 1.28
C LEU A 119 4.92 22.17 0.58
N ARG A 120 5.78 23.17 0.56
CA ARG A 120 5.50 24.44 -0.10
C ARG A 120 5.20 24.25 -1.60
N ALA A 121 5.95 23.37 -2.26
CA ALA A 121 5.76 23.03 -3.67
C ALA A 121 4.40 22.40 -3.98
N LEU A 122 3.74 21.84 -2.96
CA LEU A 122 2.41 21.23 -3.04
C LEU A 122 1.33 22.09 -2.37
N GLY A 123 1.53 23.40 -2.34
CA GLY A 123 0.55 24.34 -1.78
C GLY A 123 0.41 24.27 -0.25
N GLY A 124 1.40 23.77 0.46
CA GLY A 124 1.38 23.61 1.90
C GLY A 124 0.68 22.34 2.39
N GLU A 125 0.36 21.42 1.49
CA GLU A 125 -0.25 20.13 1.81
C GLU A 125 0.78 19.00 1.81
N PRO A 126 0.58 17.93 2.61
CA PRO A 126 1.48 16.80 2.60
C PRO A 126 1.32 15.95 1.33
N PRO A 127 2.40 15.35 0.81
CA PRO A 127 2.35 14.52 -0.39
C PRO A 127 1.29 13.41 -0.36
N LEU A 128 1.08 12.76 0.79
CA LEU A 128 0.06 11.71 0.92
C LEU A 128 -1.34 12.19 0.56
N SER A 129 -1.67 13.46 0.78
CA SER A 129 -3.00 13.99 0.49
C SER A 129 -3.33 14.09 -1.01
N PHE A 130 -2.34 13.91 -1.88
CA PHE A 130 -2.51 13.96 -3.33
C PHE A 130 -2.72 12.58 -3.97
N LEU A 131 -2.62 11.50 -3.20
CA LEU A 131 -2.64 10.14 -3.74
C LEU A 131 -4.05 9.61 -4.06
N ASP A 132 -5.07 10.40 -3.84
CA ASP A 132 -6.45 10.10 -4.22
C ASP A 132 -6.68 10.15 -5.73
N THR A 133 -5.79 10.79 -6.50
CA THR A 133 -5.86 10.90 -7.96
C THR A 133 -4.54 10.52 -8.62
N ASP A 134 -4.60 10.12 -9.88
CA ASP A 134 -3.40 9.85 -10.69
C ASP A 134 -2.57 11.11 -10.92
N ALA A 135 -3.23 12.22 -11.21
CA ALA A 135 -2.56 13.52 -11.39
C ALA A 135 -1.82 13.94 -10.11
N GLY A 136 -2.43 13.74 -8.95
CA GLY A 136 -1.79 14.01 -7.67
C GLY A 136 -0.59 13.11 -7.42
N TYR A 137 -0.68 11.82 -7.76
CA TYR A 137 0.45 10.90 -7.71
C TYR A 137 1.63 11.39 -8.57
N ASP A 138 1.35 11.81 -9.80
CA ASP A 138 2.38 12.32 -10.71
C ASP A 138 3.06 13.59 -10.15
N MET A 139 2.32 14.47 -9.51
CA MET A 139 2.87 15.65 -8.84
C MET A 139 3.87 15.26 -7.73
N VAL A 140 3.52 14.29 -6.92
CA VAL A 140 4.39 13.79 -5.84
C VAL A 140 5.63 13.11 -6.41
N GLU A 141 5.48 12.29 -7.44
CA GLU A 141 6.59 11.65 -8.14
C GLU A 141 7.55 12.69 -8.73
N ASP A 142 7.03 13.77 -9.30
CA ASP A 142 7.85 14.87 -9.84
C ASP A 142 8.66 15.56 -8.73
N GLU A 143 8.10 15.76 -7.56
CA GLU A 143 8.85 16.31 -6.41
C GLU A 143 9.95 15.36 -5.96
N LEU A 144 9.73 14.06 -5.93
CA LEU A 144 10.76 13.06 -5.62
C LEU A 144 11.89 13.08 -6.67
N LYS A 145 11.55 13.20 -7.95
CA LYS A 145 12.55 13.35 -9.03
C LYS A 145 13.40 14.60 -8.85
N ARG A 146 12.82 15.71 -8.44
CA ARG A 146 13.58 16.92 -8.14
C ARG A 146 14.61 16.71 -7.04
N ILE A 147 14.24 16.01 -5.98
CA ILE A 147 15.17 15.64 -4.91
C ILE A 147 16.26 14.71 -5.44
N GLU A 148 15.87 13.68 -6.17
CA GLU A 148 16.80 12.67 -6.73
C GLU A 148 17.85 13.27 -7.64
N TYR A 149 17.48 14.23 -8.47
CA TYR A 149 18.38 14.90 -9.40
C TYR A 149 18.99 16.20 -8.86
N GLY A 150 18.74 16.55 -7.59
CA GLY A 150 19.28 17.75 -6.99
C GLY A 150 18.76 19.05 -7.61
N ILE A 151 17.57 19.02 -8.22
CA ILE A 151 16.95 20.21 -8.79
C ILE A 151 16.31 21.00 -7.67
N VAL A 152 16.91 22.11 -7.31
CA VAL A 152 16.35 23.06 -6.36
C VAL A 152 15.47 24.06 -7.13
N ALA A 153 14.20 24.09 -6.77
CA ALA A 153 13.28 25.08 -7.32
C ALA A 153 13.51 26.45 -6.68
#